data_6447517d7a96444b435b0cd82638edaa
#
_entry.id   6447517d7a96444b435b0cd82638edaa
#
_cell.length_a   1.000
_cell.length_b   1.000
_cell.length_c   1.000
_cell.angle_alpha   90.00
_cell.angle_beta   90.00
_cell.angle_gamma   90.00
#
_symmetry.space_group_name_H-M   'P 1'
#
loop_
_entity.id
_entity.type
_entity.pdbx_description
1 polymer ?
#
loop_
_entity_poly.entity_id
_entity_poly.type
_entity_poly.pdbx_seq_one_letter_code
_entity_poly.pdbx_strand_id
1 'polypeptide(L)'
;MNVLNNKPMLCLWVCAASLSGCFDGNDNNTAMTPMPEPEPEPLMVSYEVTVDNLTQGQPLSPITLILHSEGTLWEIGQPASVALEKVAESGDNEDLLVLDMAMASASGEGLTMPGNAQTITINIEDVTNAYLSVAAMLGKSNDAFTGLNAQGLAGLMVGESWTLFTNAYDAGTEANTEDMASIGAVGGEGFSEVRDDARNMVTMHPGIVSVDDGLATSALTQEQRFDNPVARIRITRTQ
;
A
#
# COMPACT_ATOMS: atom_id res chain seq x y z
N MET A 1 -35.32 -28.91 -44.83
CA MET A 1 -36.68 -28.37 -45.08
C MET A 1 -36.72 -26.97 -44.52
N ASN A 2 -36.52 -26.01 -45.40
CA ASN A 2 -37.35 -24.82 -45.65
C ASN A 2 -37.47 -23.84 -44.45
N VAL A 3 -37.34 -22.53 -44.61
CA VAL A 3 -37.42 -21.56 -45.74
C VAL A 3 -36.79 -20.27 -45.24
N LEU A 4 -35.99 -19.69 -46.14
CA LEU A 4 -35.54 -18.29 -46.13
C LEU A 4 -36.74 -17.32 -46.28
N ASN A 5 -36.69 -16.20 -45.59
CA ASN A 5 -37.53 -15.06 -45.96
C ASN A 5 -36.70 -13.75 -45.92
N ASN A 6 -36.27 -13.35 -47.10
CA ASN A 6 -35.69 -12.06 -47.44
C ASN A 6 -36.85 -11.04 -47.67
N LYS A 7 -36.71 -9.84 -47.11
CA LYS A 7 -37.50 -8.69 -47.57
C LYS A 7 -36.58 -7.50 -47.87
N PRO A 8 -36.75 -6.81 -48.98
CA PRO A 8 -35.87 -5.75 -49.42
C PRO A 8 -36.25 -4.39 -48.82
N MET A 9 -35.24 -3.62 -48.55
CA MET A 9 -35.28 -2.24 -48.08
C MET A 9 -35.47 -1.27 -49.25
N LEU A 10 -36.53 -0.50 -49.19
CA LEU A 10 -36.90 0.50 -50.19
C LEU A 10 -36.17 1.82 -49.92
N CYS A 11 -35.28 2.24 -50.83
CA CYS A 11 -34.65 3.55 -50.80
C CYS A 11 -35.63 4.61 -51.36
N LEU A 12 -35.91 5.63 -50.56
CA LEU A 12 -36.62 6.82 -51.05
C LEU A 12 -35.60 7.95 -51.24
N TRP A 13 -35.39 8.34 -52.47
CA TRP A 13 -34.65 9.54 -52.85
C TRP A 13 -35.60 10.74 -52.79
N VAL A 14 -35.23 11.78 -52.03
CA VAL A 14 -35.89 13.09 -52.12
C VAL A 14 -34.88 14.08 -52.70
N CYS A 15 -35.15 14.54 -53.88
CA CYS A 15 -34.49 15.69 -54.52
C CYS A 15 -35.01 16.97 -53.87
N ALA A 16 -34.15 17.82 -53.38
CA ALA A 16 -34.47 19.19 -53.02
C ALA A 16 -33.65 20.14 -53.86
N ALA A 17 -34.39 21.05 -54.54
CA ALA A 17 -33.92 21.99 -55.50
C ALA A 17 -33.12 23.14 -54.91
N SER A 18 -32.06 23.54 -55.59
CA SER A 18 -31.23 24.70 -55.37
C SER A 18 -31.94 26.00 -55.62
N LEU A 19 -31.97 26.91 -54.66
CA LEU A 19 -32.24 28.34 -54.88
C LEU A 19 -30.94 29.09 -54.58
N SER A 20 -30.33 29.60 -55.64
CA SER A 20 -29.23 30.56 -55.62
C SER A 20 -29.76 31.93 -55.22
N GLY A 21 -29.38 32.41 -54.07
CA GLY A 21 -29.51 33.79 -53.59
C GLY A 21 -28.13 34.39 -53.36
N CYS A 22 -27.68 35.28 -54.25
CA CYS A 22 -26.55 36.15 -53.97
C CYS A 22 -26.98 37.16 -52.92
N PHE A 23 -26.29 37.20 -51.82
CA PHE A 23 -26.31 38.32 -50.89
C PHE A 23 -24.87 38.67 -50.59
N ASP A 24 -24.50 39.85 -51.06
CA ASP A 24 -23.23 40.51 -50.77
C ASP A 24 -23.39 41.14 -49.37
N GLY A 25 -22.67 40.62 -48.43
CA GLY A 25 -22.67 41.07 -47.02
C GLY A 25 -21.35 40.73 -46.39
N ASN A 26 -20.54 41.76 -46.16
CA ASN A 26 -19.26 41.72 -45.51
C ASN A 26 -19.47 41.41 -43.99
N ASP A 27 -19.61 40.15 -43.65
CA ASP A 27 -19.66 39.70 -42.25
C ASP A 27 -18.38 38.93 -41.92
N ASN A 28 -17.52 39.57 -41.09
CA ASN A 28 -16.44 38.91 -40.38
C ASN A 28 -17.03 37.85 -39.43
N ASN A 29 -17.52 36.77 -39.98
CA ASN A 29 -17.96 35.62 -39.21
C ASN A 29 -16.74 34.78 -38.90
N THR A 30 -16.00 35.18 -37.85
CA THR A 30 -15.00 34.31 -37.22
C THR A 30 -15.75 33.10 -36.69
N ALA A 31 -15.74 31.98 -37.44
CA ALA A 31 -16.25 30.72 -36.95
C ALA A 31 -15.53 30.43 -35.63
N MET A 32 -16.24 30.54 -34.50
CA MET A 32 -15.75 30.07 -33.22
C MET A 32 -15.46 28.58 -33.37
N THR A 33 -14.19 28.22 -33.29
CA THR A 33 -13.77 26.84 -33.14
C THR A 33 -14.47 26.31 -31.89
N PRO A 34 -15.22 25.21 -31.95
CA PRO A 34 -15.81 24.64 -30.75
C PRO A 34 -14.69 24.41 -29.72
N MET A 35 -14.87 24.94 -28.52
CA MET A 35 -13.97 24.65 -27.41
C MET A 35 -13.99 23.13 -27.23
N PRO A 36 -12.82 22.46 -27.17
CA PRO A 36 -12.78 21.02 -26.90
C PRO A 36 -13.56 20.73 -25.62
N GLU A 37 -14.43 19.74 -25.70
CA GLU A 37 -15.13 19.21 -24.53
C GLU A 37 -14.08 18.80 -23.48
N PRO A 38 -14.21 19.20 -22.22
CA PRO A 38 -13.24 18.80 -21.19
C PRO A 38 -13.19 17.28 -21.13
N GLU A 39 -11.98 16.72 -21.14
CA GLU A 39 -11.79 15.28 -20.91
C GLU A 39 -12.43 14.92 -19.56
N PRO A 40 -13.16 13.77 -19.49
CA PRO A 40 -13.73 13.31 -18.24
C PRO A 40 -12.60 13.14 -17.19
N GLU A 41 -12.83 13.67 -15.99
CA GLU A 41 -11.87 13.47 -14.89
C GLU A 41 -11.76 11.96 -14.58
N PRO A 42 -10.55 11.46 -14.30
CA PRO A 42 -10.35 10.05 -13.96
C PRO A 42 -11.15 9.69 -12.70
N LEU A 43 -11.74 8.50 -12.71
CA LEU A 43 -12.44 7.97 -11.54
C LEU A 43 -11.40 7.63 -10.46
N MET A 44 -11.50 8.31 -9.32
CA MET A 44 -10.65 8.03 -8.17
C MET A 44 -11.30 6.97 -7.26
N VAL A 45 -10.50 6.02 -6.81
CA VAL A 45 -10.87 5.05 -5.78
C VAL A 45 -10.14 5.42 -4.49
N SER A 46 -10.84 5.43 -3.38
CA SER A 46 -10.31 5.83 -2.08
C SER A 46 -10.48 4.71 -1.05
N TYR A 47 -9.43 4.48 -0.28
CA TYR A 47 -9.42 3.55 0.84
C TYR A 47 -8.99 4.24 2.13
N GLU A 48 -9.69 3.97 3.21
CA GLU A 48 -9.24 4.24 4.58
C GLU A 48 -8.68 2.95 5.17
N VAL A 49 -7.42 2.98 5.58
CA VAL A 49 -6.73 1.86 6.20
C VAL A 49 -6.43 2.21 7.64
N THR A 50 -7.11 1.51 8.57
CA THR A 50 -6.86 1.66 10.01
C THR A 50 -5.99 0.52 10.48
N VAL A 51 -4.86 0.84 11.12
CA VAL A 51 -3.95 -0.12 11.72
C VAL A 51 -3.98 0.06 13.23
N ASP A 52 -4.43 -0.97 13.94
CA ASP A 52 -4.41 -1.05 15.40
C ASP A 52 -3.15 -1.79 15.84
N ASN A 53 -2.38 -1.20 16.74
CA ASN A 53 -1.24 -1.86 17.38
C ASN A 53 -1.74 -2.73 18.55
N LEU A 54 -1.64 -4.04 18.40
CA LEU A 54 -2.13 -5.03 19.38
C LEU A 54 -1.04 -5.44 20.41
N THR A 55 0.18 -4.94 20.25
CA THR A 55 1.29 -5.32 21.15
C THR A 55 1.18 -4.65 22.52
N GLN A 56 1.87 -5.19 23.50
CA GLN A 56 1.94 -4.61 24.84
C GLN A 56 2.98 -3.48 24.92
N GLY A 57 4.13 -3.63 24.26
CA GLY A 57 5.26 -2.73 24.46
C GLY A 57 6.06 -2.37 23.20
N GLN A 58 5.59 -2.76 22.00
CA GLN A 58 6.23 -2.47 20.72
C GLN A 58 5.51 -1.28 20.04
N PRO A 59 6.08 -0.07 19.97
CA PRO A 59 5.53 0.96 19.10
C PRO A 59 5.72 0.51 17.65
N LEU A 60 4.73 0.77 16.78
CA LEU A 60 4.92 0.63 15.33
C LEU A 60 5.53 1.91 14.77
N SER A 61 6.47 1.77 13.85
CA SER A 61 7.03 2.89 13.07
C SER A 61 5.96 3.57 12.20
N PRO A 62 6.27 4.67 11.49
CA PRO A 62 5.36 5.21 10.50
C PRO A 62 4.87 4.12 9.56
N ILE A 63 3.54 3.96 9.48
CA ILE A 63 2.91 2.89 8.72
C ILE A 63 2.97 3.23 7.25
N THR A 64 3.56 2.35 6.44
CA THR A 64 3.63 2.49 4.99
C THR A 64 2.45 1.80 4.33
N LEU A 65 1.74 2.47 3.44
CA LEU A 65 0.74 1.91 2.55
C LEU A 65 1.21 2.01 1.11
N ILE A 66 1.08 0.93 0.35
CA ILE A 66 1.39 0.90 -1.08
C ILE A 66 0.25 0.19 -1.81
N LEU A 67 -0.36 0.88 -2.79
CA LEU A 67 -1.25 0.27 -3.78
C LEU A 67 -0.45 -0.04 -5.03
N HIS A 68 -0.59 -1.27 -5.53
CA HIS A 68 0.14 -1.77 -6.70
C HIS A 68 -0.70 -2.81 -7.45
N SER A 69 -0.29 -3.16 -8.67
CA SER A 69 -0.98 -4.16 -9.49
C SER A 69 -0.25 -5.50 -9.56
N GLU A 70 1.00 -5.55 -9.16
CA GLU A 70 1.86 -6.74 -9.21
C GLU A 70 2.95 -6.69 -8.15
N GLY A 71 3.63 -7.82 -7.92
CA GLY A 71 4.74 -7.94 -6.99
C GLY A 71 4.32 -8.11 -5.53
N THR A 72 5.33 -8.22 -4.67
CA THR A 72 5.22 -8.36 -3.22
C THR A 72 6.33 -7.56 -2.55
N LEU A 73 6.12 -7.10 -1.31
CA LEU A 73 7.17 -6.42 -0.55
C LEU A 73 8.20 -7.37 0.02
N TRP A 74 7.82 -8.61 0.30
CA TRP A 74 8.73 -9.66 0.79
C TRP A 74 8.26 -11.05 0.37
N GLU A 75 9.17 -12.01 0.48
CA GLU A 75 8.87 -13.45 0.39
C GLU A 75 9.56 -14.19 1.53
N ILE A 76 8.84 -15.09 2.19
CA ILE A 76 9.42 -15.92 3.24
C ILE A 76 10.52 -16.80 2.64
N GLY A 77 11.70 -16.78 3.27
CA GLY A 77 12.88 -17.53 2.82
C GLY A 77 13.73 -16.81 1.76
N GLN A 78 13.37 -15.60 1.35
CA GLN A 78 14.16 -14.74 0.48
C GLN A 78 14.76 -13.55 1.24
N PRO A 79 15.87 -12.97 0.79
CA PRO A 79 16.42 -11.76 1.37
C PRO A 79 15.43 -10.58 1.33
N ALA A 80 15.41 -9.77 2.38
CA ALA A 80 14.71 -8.50 2.37
C ALA A 80 15.36 -7.53 1.36
N SER A 81 14.54 -6.71 0.68
CA SER A 81 15.05 -5.58 -0.09
C SER A 81 15.64 -4.53 0.85
N VAL A 82 16.55 -3.69 0.37
CA VAL A 82 17.12 -2.57 1.17
C VAL A 82 16.03 -1.63 1.66
N ALA A 83 14.98 -1.40 0.87
CA ALA A 83 13.86 -0.56 1.28
C ALA A 83 13.08 -1.17 2.47
N LEU A 84 12.87 -2.50 2.47
CA LEU A 84 12.23 -3.18 3.59
C LEU A 84 13.15 -3.25 4.82
N GLU A 85 14.45 -3.47 4.64
CA GLU A 85 15.48 -3.45 5.69
C GLU A 85 15.48 -2.12 6.44
N LYS A 86 15.50 -0.98 5.72
CA LYS A 86 15.41 0.35 6.34
C LYS A 86 14.16 0.50 7.22
N VAL A 87 13.02 0.01 6.75
CA VAL A 87 11.80 0.00 7.57
C VAL A 87 11.99 -0.90 8.79
N ALA A 88 12.52 -2.11 8.62
CA ALA A 88 12.59 -3.11 9.67
C ALA A 88 13.58 -2.74 10.78
N GLU A 89 14.69 -2.06 10.46
CA GLU A 89 15.76 -1.70 11.41
C GLU A 89 15.61 -0.30 11.99
N SER A 90 15.12 0.67 11.20
CA SER A 90 15.06 2.08 11.62
C SER A 90 13.67 2.69 11.60
N GLY A 91 12.69 2.01 10.98
CA GLY A 91 11.37 2.58 10.72
C GLY A 91 11.35 3.63 9.61
N ASP A 92 12.45 3.80 8.87
CA ASP A 92 12.54 4.69 7.71
C ASP A 92 11.84 4.05 6.51
N ASN A 93 10.74 4.67 6.07
CA ASN A 93 9.92 4.15 5.00
C ASN A 93 10.04 4.94 3.68
N GLU A 94 10.95 5.90 3.58
CA GLU A 94 11.08 6.77 2.41
C GLU A 94 11.29 5.96 1.12
N ASP A 95 12.15 4.96 1.15
CA ASP A 95 12.44 4.12 -0.03
C ASP A 95 11.26 3.21 -0.42
N LEU A 96 10.46 2.75 0.55
CA LEU A 96 9.25 1.96 0.24
C LEU A 96 8.18 2.82 -0.44
N LEU A 97 8.05 4.09 -0.07
CA LEU A 97 7.04 4.98 -0.63
C LEU A 97 7.27 5.30 -2.12
N VAL A 98 8.49 5.09 -2.63
CA VAL A 98 8.89 5.41 -4.00
C VAL A 98 9.29 4.17 -4.83
N LEU A 99 8.88 2.97 -4.41
CA LEU A 99 9.14 1.76 -5.19
C LEU A 99 8.53 1.87 -6.60
N ASP A 100 9.22 1.35 -7.60
CA ASP A 100 8.76 1.35 -8.99
C ASP A 100 7.40 0.66 -9.18
N MET A 101 7.07 -0.32 -8.33
CA MET A 101 5.78 -1.00 -8.35
C MET A 101 4.64 -0.18 -7.74
N ALA A 102 4.94 0.88 -6.99
CA ALA A 102 3.92 1.67 -6.30
C ALA A 102 3.15 2.54 -7.29
N MET A 103 1.86 2.30 -7.41
CA MET A 103 0.92 3.14 -8.16
C MET A 103 0.41 4.31 -7.31
N ALA A 104 0.28 4.07 -6.02
CA ALA A 104 0.05 5.09 -5.00
C ALA A 104 0.69 4.63 -3.69
N SER A 105 1.16 5.59 -2.90
CA SER A 105 1.71 5.34 -1.58
C SER A 105 1.25 6.39 -0.58
N ALA A 106 1.20 6.01 0.69
CA ALA A 106 0.90 6.91 1.80
C ALA A 106 1.65 6.46 3.05
N SER A 107 1.99 7.40 3.90
CA SER A 107 2.64 7.16 5.19
C SER A 107 1.75 7.64 6.34
N GLY A 108 1.73 6.86 7.40
CA GLY A 108 1.22 7.31 8.70
C GLY A 108 2.12 8.37 9.33
N GLU A 109 1.58 9.10 10.29
CA GLU A 109 2.31 10.15 11.02
C GLU A 109 2.91 9.56 12.32
N GLY A 110 4.26 9.52 12.38
CA GLY A 110 4.98 9.13 13.59
C GLY A 110 4.66 7.71 14.08
N LEU A 111 4.89 7.48 15.37
CA LEU A 111 4.73 6.15 15.97
C LEU A 111 3.29 5.84 16.33
N THR A 112 2.84 4.62 16.06
CA THR A 112 1.58 4.09 16.61
C THR A 112 1.89 3.31 17.87
N MET A 113 1.61 3.91 19.03
CA MET A 113 1.90 3.32 20.34
C MET A 113 1.03 2.08 20.61
N PRO A 114 1.47 1.16 21.50
CA PRO A 114 0.67 0.01 21.93
C PRO A 114 -0.75 0.38 22.34
N GLY A 115 -1.72 -0.37 21.85
CA GLY A 115 -3.15 -0.13 22.11
C GLY A 115 -3.79 1.04 21.36
N ASN A 116 -3.01 1.81 20.58
CA ASN A 116 -3.52 2.89 19.73
C ASN A 116 -3.72 2.41 18.29
N ALA A 117 -4.45 3.23 17.53
CA ALA A 117 -4.68 3.01 16.11
C ALA A 117 -4.38 4.28 15.31
N GLN A 118 -4.04 4.08 14.04
CA GLN A 118 -3.89 5.16 13.07
C GLN A 118 -4.70 4.83 11.83
N THR A 119 -5.43 5.82 11.29
CA THR A 119 -6.15 5.70 10.02
C THR A 119 -5.49 6.56 8.98
N ILE A 120 -5.18 5.97 7.84
CA ILE A 120 -4.50 6.60 6.73
C ILE A 120 -5.38 6.45 5.50
N THR A 121 -5.58 7.55 4.76
CA THR A 121 -6.30 7.54 3.49
C THR A 121 -5.31 7.40 2.34
N ILE A 122 -5.62 6.51 1.39
CA ILE A 122 -4.86 6.34 0.16
C ILE A 122 -5.80 6.32 -1.03
N ASN A 123 -5.43 7.06 -2.09
CA ASN A 123 -6.24 7.22 -3.29
C ASN A 123 -5.47 6.70 -4.50
N ILE A 124 -6.20 6.15 -5.47
CA ILE A 124 -5.65 5.65 -6.72
C ILE A 124 -6.65 5.90 -7.85
N GLU A 125 -6.18 6.13 -9.07
CA GLU A 125 -7.04 6.08 -10.25
C GLU A 125 -7.63 4.68 -10.41
N ASP A 126 -8.87 4.58 -10.91
CA ASP A 126 -9.61 3.31 -10.98
C ASP A 126 -8.75 2.19 -11.58
N VAL A 127 -8.36 1.25 -10.74
CA VAL A 127 -7.61 0.06 -11.10
C VAL A 127 -8.36 -1.15 -10.59
N THR A 128 -8.94 -1.87 -11.49
CA THR A 128 -9.87 -2.98 -11.21
C THR A 128 -9.26 -4.11 -10.37
N ASN A 129 -7.93 -4.19 -10.20
CA ASN A 129 -7.23 -5.26 -9.50
C ASN A 129 -6.06 -4.73 -8.65
N ALA A 130 -6.29 -3.70 -7.85
CA ALA A 130 -5.26 -3.20 -6.94
C ALA A 130 -5.01 -4.19 -5.79
N TYR A 131 -3.74 -4.32 -5.41
CA TYR A 131 -3.29 -4.95 -4.19
C TYR A 131 -2.85 -3.88 -3.19
N LEU A 132 -3.10 -4.11 -1.92
CA LEU A 132 -2.57 -3.31 -0.83
C LEU A 132 -1.45 -4.07 -0.14
N SER A 133 -0.29 -3.43 -0.04
CA SER A 133 0.77 -3.82 0.88
C SER A 133 0.92 -2.80 1.99
N VAL A 134 1.19 -3.28 3.20
CA VAL A 134 1.39 -2.47 4.40
C VAL A 134 2.67 -2.95 5.06
N ALA A 135 3.50 -2.03 5.56
CA ALA A 135 4.66 -2.37 6.36
C ALA A 135 4.88 -1.36 7.48
N ALA A 136 5.29 -1.86 8.66
CA ALA A 136 5.72 -1.05 9.78
C ALA A 136 6.68 -1.87 10.65
N MET A 137 7.72 -1.23 11.21
CA MET A 137 8.64 -1.85 12.18
C MET A 137 7.95 -2.07 13.52
N LEU A 138 8.33 -3.13 14.23
CA LEU A 138 8.14 -3.24 15.67
C LEU A 138 9.35 -2.55 16.34
N GLY A 139 9.18 -1.30 16.78
CA GLY A 139 10.27 -0.37 17.04
C GLY A 139 11.24 -0.75 18.17
N LYS A 140 10.91 -1.73 19.03
CA LYS A 140 11.83 -2.26 20.05
C LYS A 140 12.21 -3.70 19.73
N SER A 141 12.74 -3.89 18.54
CA SER A 141 13.34 -5.13 18.04
C SER A 141 14.56 -4.77 17.20
N ASN A 142 15.33 -5.75 16.78
CA ASN A 142 16.44 -5.57 15.86
C ASN A 142 15.88 -5.20 14.46
N ASP A 143 15.18 -6.13 13.82
CA ASP A 143 14.67 -5.99 12.47
C ASP A 143 13.25 -6.60 12.30
N ALA A 144 12.44 -6.59 13.36
CA ALA A 144 11.07 -7.08 13.26
C ALA A 144 10.15 -6.08 12.59
N PHE A 145 9.33 -6.57 11.66
CA PHE A 145 8.28 -5.79 11.01
C PHE A 145 6.95 -6.55 10.96
N THR A 146 5.88 -5.83 10.66
CA THR A 146 4.54 -6.38 10.45
C THR A 146 3.87 -5.74 9.26
N GLY A 147 2.85 -6.36 8.70
CA GLY A 147 2.07 -5.78 7.63
C GLY A 147 1.25 -6.77 6.80
N LEU A 148 0.72 -6.27 5.71
CA LEU A 148 0.05 -7.03 4.64
C LEU A 148 0.94 -7.06 3.41
N ASN A 149 0.95 -8.17 2.71
CA ASN A 149 1.78 -8.36 1.53
C ASN A 149 0.90 -8.74 0.33
N ALA A 150 0.68 -7.78 -0.55
CA ALA A 150 -0.16 -7.91 -1.74
C ALA A 150 -1.60 -8.42 -1.44
N GLN A 151 -2.28 -7.82 -0.46
CA GLN A 151 -3.68 -8.10 -0.20
C GLN A 151 -4.54 -7.60 -1.36
N GLY A 152 -5.16 -8.51 -2.12
CA GLY A 152 -6.06 -8.14 -3.22
C GLY A 152 -7.29 -7.40 -2.69
N LEU A 153 -7.66 -6.32 -3.36
CA LEU A 153 -8.82 -5.49 -3.01
C LEU A 153 -10.03 -5.72 -3.94
N ALA A 154 -9.88 -6.62 -4.93
CA ALA A 154 -10.97 -6.99 -5.82
C ALA A 154 -12.18 -7.50 -5.02
N GLY A 155 -13.34 -6.93 -5.27
CA GLY A 155 -14.58 -7.29 -4.58
C GLY A 155 -14.88 -6.51 -3.30
N LEU A 156 -13.98 -5.65 -2.82
CA LEU A 156 -14.31 -4.70 -1.75
C LEU A 156 -15.15 -3.56 -2.32
N MET A 157 -16.43 -3.51 -1.98
CA MET A 157 -17.37 -2.52 -2.49
C MET A 157 -17.32 -1.22 -1.68
N VAL A 158 -17.75 -0.12 -2.28
CA VAL A 158 -17.84 1.18 -1.59
C VAL A 158 -18.71 1.05 -0.33
N GLY A 159 -18.17 1.51 0.80
CA GLY A 159 -18.78 1.40 2.12
C GLY A 159 -18.54 0.07 2.84
N GLU A 160 -17.95 -0.92 2.19
CA GLU A 160 -17.56 -2.17 2.85
C GLU A 160 -16.18 -2.08 3.51
N SER A 161 -15.97 -2.95 4.50
CA SER A 161 -14.70 -3.05 5.22
C SER A 161 -14.28 -4.51 5.37
N TRP A 162 -12.99 -4.76 5.17
CA TRP A 162 -12.35 -6.01 5.56
C TRP A 162 -11.47 -5.81 6.77
N THR A 163 -11.37 -6.85 7.60
CA THR A 163 -10.49 -6.84 8.79
C THR A 163 -9.58 -8.05 8.73
N LEU A 164 -8.27 -7.79 8.83
CA LEU A 164 -7.22 -8.78 8.80
C LEU A 164 -6.34 -8.62 10.05
N PHE A 165 -5.73 -9.72 10.46
CA PHE A 165 -4.73 -9.73 11.53
C PHE A 165 -3.38 -10.05 10.91
N THR A 166 -2.32 -9.38 11.39
CA THR A 166 -0.97 -9.51 10.85
C THR A 166 -0.01 -10.03 11.91
N ASN A 167 0.96 -10.78 11.43
CA ASN A 167 2.00 -11.38 12.26
C ASN A 167 3.26 -10.51 12.23
N ALA A 168 4.16 -10.76 13.19
CA ALA A 168 5.51 -10.24 13.15
C ALA A 168 6.39 -11.12 12.27
N TYR A 169 7.17 -10.46 11.44
CA TYR A 169 8.20 -11.04 10.57
C TYR A 169 9.56 -10.52 11.02
N ASP A 170 10.57 -11.31 10.80
CA ASP A 170 11.99 -11.04 10.97
C ASP A 170 12.54 -10.76 9.56
N ALA A 171 13.15 -9.60 9.34
CA ALA A 171 13.68 -9.26 8.01
C ALA A 171 14.94 -10.07 7.68
N GLY A 172 15.60 -10.62 8.70
CA GLY A 172 16.82 -11.42 8.60
C GLY A 172 18.01 -10.58 8.19
N THR A 173 17.98 -9.30 8.52
CA THR A 173 19.02 -8.32 8.19
C THR A 173 19.91 -8.01 9.37
N GLU A 174 19.43 -8.24 10.60
CA GLU A 174 20.18 -8.21 11.84
C GLU A 174 20.01 -9.52 12.63
N ALA A 175 20.96 -9.82 13.51
CA ALA A 175 20.83 -10.94 14.45
C ALA A 175 19.94 -10.52 15.63
N ASN A 176 19.03 -11.40 16.05
CA ASN A 176 18.17 -11.19 17.22
C ASN A 176 18.97 -11.27 18.53
N THR A 177 19.86 -10.32 18.74
CA THR A 177 20.72 -10.26 19.92
C THR A 177 20.04 -9.61 21.11
N GLU A 178 19.00 -8.82 20.88
CA GLU A 178 18.27 -7.97 21.82
C GLU A 178 19.23 -6.97 22.55
N ASP A 179 20.40 -6.72 21.98
CA ASP A 179 21.40 -5.81 22.55
C ASP A 179 20.98 -4.34 22.30
N MET A 180 21.29 -3.48 23.25
CA MET A 180 21.06 -2.03 23.14
C MET A 180 21.72 -1.45 21.89
N ALA A 181 22.87 -1.95 21.48
CA ALA A 181 23.63 -1.42 20.36
C ALA A 181 22.89 -1.56 19.01
N SER A 182 22.06 -2.60 18.85
CA SER A 182 21.38 -2.94 17.60
C SER A 182 19.89 -2.59 17.59
N ILE A 183 19.37 -1.93 18.63
CA ILE A 183 17.95 -1.51 18.68
C ILE A 183 17.88 0.01 18.70
N GLY A 184 17.57 0.61 17.55
CA GLY A 184 17.51 2.06 17.38
C GLY A 184 16.59 2.77 18.37
N ALA A 185 15.43 2.21 18.70
CA ALA A 185 14.46 2.81 19.62
C ALA A 185 14.93 2.87 21.09
N VAL A 186 15.99 2.15 21.48
CA VAL A 186 16.59 2.24 22.81
C VAL A 186 17.96 2.91 22.82
N GLY A 187 18.34 3.55 21.69
CA GLY A 187 19.56 4.34 21.54
C GLY A 187 20.71 3.63 20.84
N GLY A 188 20.43 2.48 20.23
CA GLY A 188 21.35 1.75 19.37
C GLY A 188 21.47 2.30 17.97
N GLU A 189 22.14 1.56 17.11
CA GLU A 189 22.22 1.82 15.66
C GLU A 189 20.83 1.66 15.04
N GLY A 190 20.57 2.48 14.02
CA GLY A 190 19.41 2.30 13.16
C GLY A 190 19.75 1.39 11.98
N PHE A 191 19.48 1.85 10.76
CA PHE A 191 19.81 1.09 9.55
C PHE A 191 21.32 0.82 9.41
N SER A 192 21.68 -0.43 9.11
CA SER A 192 23.04 -0.88 8.80
C SER A 192 23.04 -1.71 7.52
N GLU A 193 23.89 -1.37 6.56
CA GLU A 193 24.07 -2.16 5.32
C GLU A 193 24.77 -3.52 5.56
N VAL A 194 25.29 -3.74 6.78
CA VAL A 194 26.10 -4.91 7.12
C VAL A 194 25.19 -6.02 7.66
N ARG A 195 25.17 -7.17 6.99
CA ARG A 195 24.37 -8.36 7.35
C ARG A 195 25.24 -9.58 7.71
N ASP A 196 26.44 -9.34 8.26
CA ASP A 196 27.46 -10.40 8.44
C ASP A 196 27.05 -11.50 9.43
N ASP A 197 26.22 -11.17 10.42
CA ASP A 197 25.73 -12.08 11.46
C ASP A 197 24.28 -12.51 11.27
N ALA A 198 23.61 -11.99 10.24
CA ALA A 198 22.21 -12.22 9.96
C ALA A 198 21.96 -13.44 9.07
N ARG A 199 20.72 -13.96 9.12
CA ARG A 199 20.30 -15.08 8.25
C ARG A 199 20.14 -14.68 6.80
N ASN A 200 19.99 -13.40 6.52
CA ASN A 200 19.72 -12.81 5.21
C ASN A 200 18.52 -13.44 4.49
N MET A 201 17.46 -13.68 5.23
CA MET A 201 16.17 -14.15 4.70
C MET A 201 15.02 -13.76 5.62
N VAL A 202 13.91 -13.34 5.03
CA VAL A 202 12.69 -13.06 5.78
C VAL A 202 12.10 -14.33 6.36
N THR A 203 11.77 -14.29 7.64
CA THR A 203 11.10 -15.41 8.33
C THR A 203 9.97 -14.91 9.23
N MET A 204 9.23 -15.83 9.87
CA MET A 204 8.36 -15.46 10.97
C MET A 204 9.22 -15.11 12.17
N HIS A 205 8.94 -13.99 12.83
CA HIS A 205 9.69 -13.59 14.01
C HIS A 205 9.35 -14.52 15.20
N PRO A 206 10.36 -15.07 15.90
CA PRO A 206 10.13 -16.00 17.00
C PRO A 206 9.65 -15.34 18.30
N GLY A 207 9.54 -14.01 18.32
CA GLY A 207 9.40 -13.20 19.52
C GLY A 207 10.77 -12.74 20.03
N ILE A 208 10.79 -11.87 21.01
CA ILE A 208 12.04 -11.41 21.67
C ILE A 208 12.35 -12.25 22.90
N VAL A 209 13.65 -12.30 23.26
CA VAL A 209 14.14 -12.88 24.53
C VAL A 209 14.57 -11.72 25.42
N SER A 210 13.83 -11.49 26.48
CA SER A 210 14.08 -10.38 27.39
C SER A 210 15.13 -10.70 28.46
N VAL A 211 15.61 -9.68 29.18
CA VAL A 211 16.44 -9.86 30.37
C VAL A 211 15.73 -10.70 31.43
N ASP A 212 14.41 -10.60 31.53
CA ASP A 212 13.57 -11.36 32.46
C ASP A 212 13.47 -12.84 32.08
N ASP A 213 13.73 -13.19 30.82
CA ASP A 213 13.81 -14.57 30.32
C ASP A 213 15.22 -15.19 30.52
N GLY A 214 16.16 -14.43 31.08
CA GLY A 214 17.52 -14.88 31.38
C GLY A 214 18.59 -14.48 30.38
N LEU A 215 18.26 -13.69 29.33
CA LEU A 215 19.26 -13.11 28.41
C LEU A 215 19.85 -11.84 29.03
N ALA A 216 20.93 -11.98 29.77
CA ALA A 216 21.53 -10.88 30.56
C ALA A 216 22.01 -9.69 29.70
N THR A 217 22.26 -9.88 28.40
CA THR A 217 22.66 -8.84 27.44
C THR A 217 21.47 -8.10 26.83
N SER A 218 20.26 -8.62 26.98
CA SER A 218 19.07 -8.00 26.43
C SER A 218 18.80 -6.63 27.04
N ALA A 219 18.59 -5.63 26.21
CA ALA A 219 18.12 -4.30 26.60
C ALA A 219 16.60 -4.26 26.83
N LEU A 220 15.90 -5.36 26.59
CA LEU A 220 14.45 -5.47 26.61
C LEU A 220 13.98 -6.24 27.86
N THR A 221 12.77 -5.90 28.29
CA THR A 221 12.06 -6.56 29.39
C THR A 221 10.85 -7.34 28.85
N GLN A 222 10.11 -8.00 29.73
CA GLN A 222 8.87 -8.71 29.35
C GLN A 222 7.81 -7.77 28.75
N GLU A 223 7.88 -6.47 28.98
CA GLU A 223 6.93 -5.50 28.40
C GLU A 223 7.02 -5.44 26.88
N GLN A 224 8.21 -5.67 26.30
CA GLN A 224 8.43 -5.61 24.86
C GLN A 224 8.17 -6.94 24.17
N ARG A 225 7.88 -8.01 24.92
CA ARG A 225 7.51 -9.30 24.34
C ARG A 225 6.21 -9.19 23.55
N PHE A 226 6.12 -9.95 22.51
CA PHE A 226 4.92 -10.05 21.68
C PHE A 226 4.69 -11.49 21.21
N ASP A 227 3.43 -11.80 20.98
CA ASP A 227 2.96 -12.97 20.28
C ASP A 227 2.07 -12.53 19.11
N ASN A 228 1.91 -13.38 18.13
CA ASN A 228 1.03 -13.12 17.00
C ASN A 228 -0.46 -13.33 17.36
N PRO A 229 -1.37 -12.51 16.82
CA PRO A 229 -1.12 -11.39 15.90
C PRO A 229 -0.65 -10.11 16.62
N VAL A 230 0.19 -9.31 15.94
CA VAL A 230 0.74 -8.06 16.49
C VAL A 230 -0.01 -6.80 16.02
N ALA A 231 -0.74 -6.88 14.93
CA ALA A 231 -1.60 -5.78 14.50
C ALA A 231 -2.92 -6.29 13.91
N ARG A 232 -3.91 -5.39 13.88
CA ARG A 232 -5.17 -5.55 13.18
C ARG A 232 -5.31 -4.46 12.14
N ILE A 233 -5.58 -4.84 10.89
CA ILE A 233 -5.71 -3.89 9.79
C ILE A 233 -7.15 -3.96 9.26
N ARG A 234 -7.82 -2.83 9.27
CA ARG A 234 -9.14 -2.66 8.66
C ARG A 234 -9.01 -1.80 7.42
N ILE A 235 -9.48 -2.32 6.30
CA ILE A 235 -9.48 -1.65 5.00
C ILE A 235 -10.92 -1.33 4.66
N THR A 236 -11.25 -0.06 4.49
CA THR A 236 -12.59 0.40 4.07
C THR A 236 -12.48 1.08 2.73
N ARG A 237 -13.27 0.65 1.74
CA ARG A 237 -13.38 1.40 0.48
C ARG A 237 -14.38 2.54 0.68
N THR A 238 -13.94 3.79 0.50
CA THR A 238 -14.77 4.99 0.72
C THR A 238 -15.28 5.60 -0.58
N GLN A 239 -14.60 5.31 -1.70
CA GLN A 239 -15.00 5.76 -3.03
C GLN A 239 -14.68 4.71 -4.10
#